data_0a6b8e690b2726f7e58e7e73e621fca9
#
_entry.id   0a6b8e690b2726f7e58e7e73e621fca9
#
_cell.length_a   1.000
_cell.length_b   1.000
_cell.length_c   1.000
_cell.angle_alpha   90.00
_cell.angle_beta   90.00
_cell.angle_gamma   90.00
#
_symmetry.space_group_name_H-M   'P 1'
#
loop_
_entity.id
_entity.type
_entity.pdbx_description
1 polymer ?
#
loop_
_entity_poly.entity_id
_entity_poly.type
_entity_poly.pdbx_seq_one_letter_code
_entity_poly.pdbx_strand_id
1 'polypeptide(L)'
;WQSMSCLPVWGKVIVAVLFWLTAFSLFVAIGLRDVQIPDLLLKCMYWIGSVWMAFLLYMVLLLAVFDVAGFFVPALKHSLLFAMPLTLCILCGGYINYRYPRVEHIGISLDKQQEVSPVRIVAISDVHLGYGTSVSALKRYVKLVNAQNPDLVLIAGDLIDNSVKPLLNEPYAEVLADLKAPMGIYMVPGNHEYISGIDACAEFIADTKVRMLRDSIVTLPGGLQIIGRDDMSNRNRKPLEELMEG
;
A
#
# COMPACT_ATOMS: atom_id res chain seq x y z
N TRP A 1 0.22 23.71 -24.89
CA TRP A 1 1.16 24.51 -25.68
C TRP A 1 0.62 25.91 -25.94
N GLN A 2 -0.65 26.08 -26.28
CA GLN A 2 -1.29 27.40 -26.44
C GLN A 2 -1.29 28.22 -25.15
N SER A 3 -1.48 27.61 -23.99
CA SER A 3 -1.44 28.30 -22.68
C SER A 3 -0.04 28.85 -22.30
N MET A 4 1.01 28.44 -23.01
CA MET A 4 2.39 28.87 -22.78
C MET A 4 2.86 29.87 -23.80
N SER A 5 1.95 30.54 -24.54
CA SER A 5 2.28 31.53 -25.57
C SER A 5 3.11 32.69 -25.04
N CYS A 6 2.92 33.08 -23.78
CA CYS A 6 3.64 34.18 -23.12
C CYS A 6 5.10 33.84 -22.75
N LEU A 7 5.50 32.54 -22.77
CA LEU A 7 6.83 32.13 -22.37
C LEU A 7 7.80 32.17 -23.57
N PRO A 8 9.03 32.63 -23.37
CA PRO A 8 10.09 32.50 -24.36
C PRO A 8 10.42 31.02 -24.61
N VAL A 9 11.07 30.70 -25.72
CA VAL A 9 11.37 29.29 -26.12
C VAL A 9 12.12 28.54 -25.01
N TRP A 10 13.12 29.15 -24.39
CA TRP A 10 13.86 28.54 -23.29
C TRP A 10 12.97 28.21 -22.08
N GLY A 11 11.98 29.09 -21.77
CA GLY A 11 11.01 28.83 -20.70
C GLY A 11 10.12 27.63 -21.01
N LYS A 12 9.68 27.49 -22.26
CA LYS A 12 8.93 26.29 -22.69
C LYS A 12 9.73 25.00 -22.59
N VAL A 13 11.03 25.08 -22.94
CA VAL A 13 11.94 23.93 -22.80
C VAL A 13 12.11 23.54 -21.34
N ILE A 14 12.34 24.52 -20.44
CA ILE A 14 12.45 24.23 -18.98
C ILE A 14 11.18 23.56 -18.47
N VAL A 15 10.00 24.09 -18.79
CA VAL A 15 8.73 23.49 -18.36
C VAL A 15 8.58 22.05 -18.90
N ALA A 16 8.93 21.82 -20.17
CA ALA A 16 8.87 20.49 -20.76
C ALA A 16 9.85 19.51 -20.06
N VAL A 17 11.08 19.96 -19.78
CA VAL A 17 12.07 19.13 -19.08
C VAL A 17 11.58 18.80 -17.65
N LEU A 18 11.10 19.77 -16.89
CA LEU A 18 10.56 19.55 -15.55
C LEU A 18 9.35 18.60 -15.57
N PHE A 19 8.46 18.76 -16.54
CA PHE A 19 7.32 17.87 -16.73
C PHE A 19 7.77 16.41 -16.90
N TRP A 20 8.73 16.16 -17.79
CA TRP A 20 9.19 14.81 -18.06
C TRP A 20 10.03 14.24 -16.90
N LEU A 21 10.84 15.06 -16.24
CA LEU A 21 11.58 14.62 -15.05
C LEU A 21 10.62 14.18 -13.92
N THR A 22 9.55 14.94 -13.68
CA THR A 22 8.54 14.56 -12.68
C THR A 22 7.74 13.35 -13.13
N ALA A 23 7.36 13.26 -14.41
CA ALA A 23 6.59 12.15 -14.95
C ALA A 23 7.32 10.79 -14.85
N PHE A 24 8.65 10.80 -15.04
CA PHE A 24 9.44 9.58 -14.97
C PHE A 24 10.06 9.30 -13.58
N SER A 25 9.98 10.23 -12.64
CA SER A 25 10.67 10.11 -11.34
C SER A 25 10.27 8.86 -10.56
N LEU A 26 8.99 8.46 -10.57
CA LEU A 26 8.53 7.22 -9.92
C LEU A 26 9.17 5.98 -10.54
N PHE A 27 9.17 5.87 -11.87
CA PHE A 27 9.75 4.71 -12.56
C PHE A 27 11.25 4.62 -12.35
N VAL A 28 11.93 5.77 -12.36
CA VAL A 28 13.37 5.84 -12.06
C VAL A 28 13.63 5.44 -10.60
N ALA A 29 12.82 5.91 -9.64
CA ALA A 29 12.96 5.52 -8.24
C ALA A 29 12.78 4.00 -8.03
N ILE A 30 11.78 3.39 -8.70
CA ILE A 30 11.57 1.93 -8.66
C ILE A 30 12.73 1.19 -9.32
N GLY A 31 13.21 1.66 -10.48
CA GLY A 31 14.32 1.03 -11.18
C GLY A 31 15.67 1.15 -10.46
N LEU A 32 15.85 2.17 -9.65
CA LEU A 32 17.07 2.42 -8.87
C LEU A 32 17.00 1.92 -7.41
N ARG A 33 15.95 1.22 -7.02
CA ARG A 33 15.70 0.77 -5.64
C ARG A 33 16.86 -0.05 -5.04
N ASP A 34 17.54 -0.84 -5.87
CA ASP A 34 18.64 -1.73 -5.46
C ASP A 34 20.03 -1.07 -5.61
N VAL A 35 20.08 0.15 -6.16
CA VAL A 35 21.31 0.92 -6.34
C VAL A 35 21.64 1.68 -5.04
N GLN A 36 22.93 1.87 -4.75
CA GLN A 36 23.40 2.66 -3.61
C GLN A 36 23.22 4.16 -3.87
N ILE A 37 22.01 4.64 -3.64
CA ILE A 37 21.62 6.05 -3.74
C ILE A 37 21.09 6.49 -2.37
N PRO A 38 21.28 7.76 -1.97
CA PRO A 38 20.72 8.26 -0.72
C PRO A 38 19.20 8.03 -0.65
N ASP A 39 18.71 7.39 0.42
CA ASP A 39 17.29 7.06 0.61
C ASP A 39 16.38 8.28 0.52
N LEU A 40 16.83 9.44 1.00
CA LEU A 40 16.08 10.68 0.89
C LEU A 40 15.78 11.04 -0.56
N LEU A 41 16.75 10.85 -1.48
CA LEU A 41 16.53 11.13 -2.90
C LEU A 41 15.52 10.18 -3.51
N LEU A 42 15.64 8.88 -3.25
CA LEU A 42 14.68 7.88 -3.71
C LEU A 42 13.28 8.16 -3.16
N LYS A 43 13.18 8.48 -1.87
CA LYS A 43 11.92 8.86 -1.22
C LYS A 43 11.27 10.08 -1.87
N CYS A 44 12.06 11.14 -2.13
CA CYS A 44 11.56 12.33 -2.83
C CYS A 44 11.08 12.00 -4.24
N MET A 45 11.86 11.24 -5.01
CA MET A 45 11.49 10.84 -6.37
C MET A 45 10.22 9.98 -6.39
N TYR A 46 10.10 9.04 -5.46
CA TYR A 46 8.91 8.19 -5.30
C TYR A 46 7.66 9.05 -5.02
N TRP A 47 7.72 9.95 -4.04
CA TRP A 47 6.60 10.81 -3.67
C TRP A 47 6.20 11.80 -4.77
N ILE A 48 7.18 12.49 -5.35
CA ILE A 48 6.94 13.44 -6.44
C ILE A 48 6.28 12.71 -7.62
N GLY A 49 6.85 11.58 -8.02
CA GLY A 49 6.33 10.81 -9.15
C GLY A 49 4.96 10.21 -8.90
N SER A 50 4.71 9.66 -7.70
CA SER A 50 3.41 9.08 -7.35
C SER A 50 2.30 10.14 -7.36
N VAL A 51 2.54 11.30 -6.72
CA VAL A 51 1.57 12.41 -6.71
C VAL A 51 1.35 12.95 -8.13
N TRP A 52 2.44 13.07 -8.91
CA TRP A 52 2.36 13.55 -10.29
C TRP A 52 1.58 12.59 -11.19
N MET A 53 1.81 11.27 -11.06
CA MET A 53 1.04 10.27 -11.82
C MET A 53 -0.45 10.33 -11.50
N ALA A 54 -0.79 10.40 -10.22
CA ALA A 54 -2.19 10.53 -9.80
C ALA A 54 -2.81 11.82 -10.35
N PHE A 55 -2.07 12.95 -10.28
CA PHE A 55 -2.50 14.21 -10.85
C PHE A 55 -2.74 14.11 -12.36
N LEU A 56 -1.79 13.54 -13.10
CA LEU A 56 -1.93 13.38 -14.56
C LEU A 56 -3.11 12.50 -14.93
N LEU A 57 -3.30 11.39 -14.23
CA LEU A 57 -4.42 10.48 -14.49
C LEU A 57 -5.76 11.20 -14.38
N TYR A 58 -6.04 11.83 -13.24
CA TYR A 58 -7.31 12.52 -13.04
C TYR A 58 -7.44 13.74 -13.95
N MET A 59 -6.34 14.46 -14.18
CA MET A 59 -6.35 15.62 -15.06
C MET A 59 -6.71 15.26 -16.51
N VAL A 60 -6.11 14.20 -17.06
CA VAL A 60 -6.41 13.73 -18.43
C VAL A 60 -7.85 13.23 -18.53
N LEU A 61 -8.32 12.43 -17.57
CA LEU A 61 -9.70 11.95 -17.55
C LEU A 61 -10.72 13.10 -17.48
N LEU A 62 -10.50 14.06 -16.59
CA LEU A 62 -11.41 15.19 -16.43
C LEU A 62 -11.36 16.15 -17.61
N LEU A 63 -10.19 16.42 -18.19
CA LEU A 63 -10.08 17.20 -19.42
C LEU A 63 -10.88 16.53 -20.55
N ALA A 64 -10.75 15.22 -20.75
CA ALA A 64 -11.52 14.50 -21.76
C ALA A 64 -13.03 14.64 -21.53
N VAL A 65 -13.48 14.50 -20.27
CA VAL A 65 -14.91 14.67 -19.92
C VAL A 65 -15.39 16.09 -20.20
N PHE A 66 -14.66 17.11 -19.76
CA PHE A 66 -15.07 18.51 -19.95
C PHE A 66 -14.95 18.97 -21.40
N ASP A 67 -13.98 18.45 -22.17
CA ASP A 67 -13.87 18.73 -23.61
C ASP A 67 -15.08 18.19 -24.37
N VAL A 68 -15.49 16.95 -24.08
CA VAL A 68 -16.70 16.36 -24.67
C VAL A 68 -17.95 17.11 -24.23
N ALA A 69 -18.09 17.42 -22.94
CA ALA A 69 -19.22 18.18 -22.42
C ALA A 69 -19.33 19.58 -23.01
N GLY A 70 -18.19 20.21 -23.32
CA GLY A 70 -18.08 21.53 -23.94
C GLY A 70 -18.69 21.62 -25.36
N PHE A 71 -18.84 20.47 -26.07
CA PHE A 71 -19.60 20.43 -27.34
C PHE A 71 -21.09 20.71 -27.12
N PHE A 72 -21.63 20.27 -26.00
CA PHE A 72 -23.08 20.40 -25.69
C PHE A 72 -23.37 21.61 -24.81
N VAL A 73 -22.44 21.97 -23.91
CA VAL A 73 -22.59 23.06 -22.94
C VAL A 73 -21.47 24.09 -23.15
N PRO A 74 -21.71 25.21 -23.86
CA PRO A 74 -20.68 26.20 -24.19
C PRO A 74 -19.90 26.77 -22.99
N ALA A 75 -20.52 26.83 -21.80
CA ALA A 75 -19.89 27.28 -20.56
C ALA A 75 -18.70 26.38 -20.14
N LEU A 76 -18.68 25.10 -20.56
CA LEU A 76 -17.63 24.14 -20.23
C LEU A 76 -16.49 24.09 -21.24
N LYS A 77 -16.46 24.95 -22.27
CA LYS A 77 -15.39 25.01 -23.28
C LYS A 77 -14.00 25.31 -22.69
N HIS A 78 -13.95 25.90 -21.49
CA HIS A 78 -12.72 26.13 -20.76
C HIS A 78 -12.41 24.97 -19.80
N SER A 79 -12.32 23.75 -20.33
CA SER A 79 -12.15 22.50 -19.60
C SER A 79 -11.09 22.55 -18.50
N LEU A 80 -9.97 23.23 -18.73
CA LEU A 80 -8.89 23.40 -17.75
C LEU A 80 -9.35 24.08 -16.45
N LEU A 81 -10.25 25.09 -16.55
CA LEU A 81 -10.76 25.82 -15.37
C LEU A 81 -11.60 24.94 -14.44
N PHE A 82 -12.21 23.90 -14.97
CA PHE A 82 -13.01 22.96 -14.20
C PHE A 82 -12.21 21.71 -13.80
N ALA A 83 -11.41 21.16 -14.72
CA ALA A 83 -10.61 19.96 -14.50
C ALA A 83 -9.55 20.16 -13.40
N MET A 84 -8.83 21.30 -13.41
CA MET A 84 -7.75 21.56 -12.45
C MET A 84 -8.25 21.56 -10.98
N PRO A 85 -9.23 22.42 -10.59
CA PRO A 85 -9.70 22.44 -9.20
C PRO A 85 -10.33 21.11 -8.80
N LEU A 86 -11.06 20.45 -9.70
CA LEU A 86 -11.67 19.16 -9.40
C LEU A 86 -10.62 18.06 -9.19
N THR A 87 -9.54 18.04 -10.00
CA THR A 87 -8.38 17.15 -9.79
C THR A 87 -7.78 17.38 -8.40
N LEU A 88 -7.53 18.63 -8.02
CA LEU A 88 -6.98 18.95 -6.71
C LEU A 88 -7.92 18.51 -5.57
N CYS A 89 -9.22 18.73 -5.71
CA CYS A 89 -10.22 18.26 -4.73
C CYS A 89 -10.20 16.73 -4.59
N ILE A 90 -10.12 16.00 -5.71
CA ILE A 90 -10.05 14.53 -5.70
C ILE A 90 -8.78 14.06 -4.99
N LEU A 91 -7.63 14.65 -5.31
CA LEU A 91 -6.35 14.28 -4.67
C LEU A 91 -6.34 14.60 -3.17
N CYS A 92 -6.85 15.77 -2.77
CA CYS A 92 -6.97 16.15 -1.37
C CYS A 92 -7.93 15.21 -0.62
N GLY A 93 -9.09 14.92 -1.20
CA GLY A 93 -10.07 14.00 -0.62
C GLY A 93 -9.52 12.57 -0.49
N GLY A 94 -8.83 12.08 -1.52
CA GLY A 94 -8.14 10.79 -1.50
C GLY A 94 -7.06 10.72 -0.42
N TYR A 95 -6.24 11.78 -0.30
CA TYR A 95 -5.23 11.85 0.75
C TYR A 95 -5.83 11.86 2.16
N ILE A 96 -6.92 12.61 2.38
CA ILE A 96 -7.63 12.61 3.66
C ILE A 96 -8.17 11.22 3.97
N ASN A 97 -8.83 10.56 3.00
CA ASN A 97 -9.34 9.21 3.18
C ASN A 97 -8.22 8.20 3.51
N TYR A 98 -7.09 8.27 2.83
CA TYR A 98 -5.90 7.46 3.14
C TYR A 98 -5.37 7.69 4.56
N ARG A 99 -5.40 8.93 5.04
CA ARG A 99 -4.91 9.30 6.39
C ARG A 99 -5.77 8.77 7.53
N TYR A 100 -7.05 8.50 7.27
CA TYR A 100 -8.04 8.07 8.26
C TYR A 100 -8.68 6.74 7.85
N PRO A 101 -7.94 5.62 7.97
CA PRO A 101 -8.51 4.30 7.67
C PRO A 101 -9.70 4.02 8.58
N ARG A 102 -10.69 3.31 8.04
CA ARG A 102 -11.90 2.93 8.76
C ARG A 102 -11.78 1.51 9.27
N VAL A 103 -12.37 1.26 10.43
CA VAL A 103 -12.52 -0.09 10.96
C VAL A 103 -13.92 -0.57 10.59
N GLU A 104 -13.99 -1.72 9.95
CA GLU A 104 -15.25 -2.41 9.67
C GLU A 104 -15.38 -3.60 10.61
N HIS A 105 -16.57 -3.79 11.18
CA HIS A 105 -16.86 -4.89 12.09
C HIS A 105 -17.72 -5.93 11.38
N ILE A 106 -17.22 -7.16 11.28
CA ILE A 106 -17.91 -8.28 10.68
C ILE A 106 -18.12 -9.35 11.76
N GLY A 107 -19.37 -9.71 12.03
CA GLY A 107 -19.70 -10.82 12.93
C GLY A 107 -19.83 -12.11 12.13
N ILE A 108 -19.05 -13.13 12.50
CA ILE A 108 -19.14 -14.48 11.92
C ILE A 108 -19.59 -15.42 13.01
N SER A 109 -20.75 -16.06 12.82
CA SER A 109 -21.26 -17.10 13.71
C SER A 109 -20.94 -18.47 13.14
N LEU A 110 -20.29 -19.30 13.93
CA LEU A 110 -20.03 -20.70 13.57
C LEU A 110 -21.07 -21.58 14.23
N ASP A 111 -21.79 -22.37 13.44
CA ASP A 111 -22.74 -23.36 13.94
C ASP A 111 -21.98 -24.61 14.38
N LYS A 112 -21.32 -24.53 15.52
CA LYS A 112 -20.60 -25.65 16.15
C LYS A 112 -21.23 -25.99 17.50
N GLN A 113 -21.38 -27.26 17.75
CA GLN A 113 -21.92 -27.79 19.02
C GLN A 113 -21.00 -27.58 20.24
N GLN A 114 -19.81 -27.03 20.07
CA GLN A 114 -18.90 -26.70 21.17
C GLN A 114 -18.99 -25.21 21.49
N GLU A 115 -19.13 -24.89 22.77
CA GLU A 115 -18.97 -23.52 23.28
C GLU A 115 -17.52 -23.09 23.10
N VAL A 116 -17.26 -22.40 21.99
CA VAL A 116 -15.97 -21.73 21.76
C VAL A 116 -16.13 -20.28 22.22
N SER A 117 -15.21 -19.83 23.06
CA SER A 117 -15.19 -18.41 23.44
C SER A 117 -15.04 -17.54 22.20
N PRO A 118 -15.76 -16.41 22.11
CA PRO A 118 -15.61 -15.47 21.00
C PRO A 118 -14.16 -15.04 20.83
N VAL A 119 -13.63 -15.11 19.62
CA VAL A 119 -12.28 -14.66 19.26
C VAL A 119 -12.38 -13.40 18.44
N ARG A 120 -11.68 -12.34 18.87
CA ARG A 120 -11.59 -11.09 18.13
C ARG A 120 -10.38 -11.11 17.22
N ILE A 121 -10.63 -11.14 15.93
CA ILE A 121 -9.60 -11.15 14.90
C ILE A 121 -9.55 -9.78 14.23
N VAL A 122 -8.37 -9.18 14.14
CA VAL A 122 -8.14 -8.03 13.27
C VAL A 122 -7.39 -8.49 12.04
N ALA A 123 -7.99 -8.28 10.86
CA ALA A 123 -7.36 -8.54 9.57
C ALA A 123 -6.94 -7.22 8.91
N ILE A 124 -5.73 -7.19 8.38
CA ILE A 124 -5.18 -6.07 7.59
C ILE A 124 -4.48 -6.60 6.35
N SER A 125 -4.44 -5.82 5.27
CA SER A 125 -3.69 -6.11 4.05
C SER A 125 -3.16 -4.83 3.42
N ASP A 126 -2.30 -4.95 2.42
CA ASP A 126 -1.89 -3.85 1.52
C ASP A 126 -1.32 -2.64 2.27
N VAL A 127 -0.52 -2.86 3.30
CA VAL A 127 0.09 -1.78 4.10
C VAL A 127 1.22 -1.09 3.33
N HIS A 128 1.94 -1.82 2.49
CA HIS A 128 2.99 -1.34 1.60
C HIS A 128 4.03 -0.48 2.32
N LEU A 129 4.66 -1.03 3.37
CA LEU A 129 5.74 -0.37 4.09
C LEU A 129 6.92 -0.12 3.16
N GLY A 130 7.46 1.08 3.19
CA GLY A 130 8.55 1.49 2.31
C GLY A 130 8.60 3.00 2.11
N TYR A 131 9.01 3.44 0.92
CA TYR A 131 9.08 4.87 0.62
C TYR A 131 7.71 5.57 0.63
N GLY A 132 6.61 4.85 0.34
CA GLY A 132 5.24 5.38 0.33
C GLY A 132 4.60 5.48 1.71
N THR A 133 4.82 4.47 2.56
CA THR A 133 4.20 4.38 3.89
C THR A 133 5.25 4.57 4.97
N SER A 134 5.24 5.73 5.62
CA SER A 134 6.22 6.10 6.63
C SER A 134 6.01 5.40 7.98
N VAL A 135 7.07 5.37 8.82
CA VAL A 135 7.00 4.91 10.22
C VAL A 135 5.87 5.59 11.00
N SER A 136 5.63 6.88 10.77
CA SER A 136 4.52 7.59 11.43
C SER A 136 3.14 7.10 10.97
N ALA A 137 3.01 6.64 9.73
CA ALA A 137 1.78 6.01 9.25
C ALA A 137 1.61 4.63 9.91
N LEU A 138 2.65 3.81 9.94
CA LEU A 138 2.62 2.51 10.62
C LEU A 138 2.26 2.65 12.11
N LYS A 139 2.82 3.62 12.83
CA LYS A 139 2.44 3.89 14.24
C LYS A 139 0.94 4.15 14.40
N ARG A 140 0.32 4.87 13.46
CA ARG A 140 -1.14 5.08 13.48
C ARG A 140 -1.91 3.79 13.25
N TYR A 141 -1.46 2.95 12.31
CA TYR A 141 -2.10 1.66 12.02
C TYR A 141 -1.98 0.70 13.20
N VAL A 142 -0.81 0.57 13.79
CA VAL A 142 -0.59 -0.24 15.01
C VAL A 142 -1.48 0.25 16.17
N LYS A 143 -1.56 1.58 16.38
CA LYS A 143 -2.47 2.15 17.37
C LYS A 143 -3.93 1.80 17.10
N LEU A 144 -4.36 1.87 15.84
CA LEU A 144 -5.73 1.55 15.43
C LEU A 144 -6.05 0.06 15.64
N VAL A 145 -5.13 -0.83 15.25
CA VAL A 145 -5.24 -2.28 15.48
C VAL A 145 -5.33 -2.59 16.96
N ASN A 146 -4.40 -2.06 17.77
CA ASN A 146 -4.37 -2.30 19.21
C ASN A 146 -5.62 -1.77 19.93
N ALA A 147 -6.22 -0.67 19.44
CA ALA A 147 -7.46 -0.12 19.98
C ALA A 147 -8.67 -1.05 19.82
N GLN A 148 -8.59 -2.03 18.90
CA GLN A 148 -9.62 -3.06 18.74
C GLN A 148 -9.50 -4.18 19.79
N ASN A 149 -8.44 -4.21 20.60
CA ASN A 149 -8.12 -5.28 21.56
C ASN A 149 -8.21 -6.68 20.92
N PRO A 150 -7.44 -6.95 19.84
CA PRO A 150 -7.51 -8.22 19.14
C PRO A 150 -6.94 -9.36 19.97
N ASP A 151 -7.55 -10.55 19.89
CA ASP A 151 -6.94 -11.79 20.35
C ASP A 151 -5.91 -12.29 19.33
N LEU A 152 -6.18 -12.06 18.05
CA LEU A 152 -5.39 -12.51 16.91
C LEU A 152 -5.29 -11.40 15.86
N VAL A 153 -4.10 -11.22 15.28
CA VAL A 153 -3.90 -10.32 14.12
C VAL A 153 -3.48 -11.14 12.91
N LEU A 154 -4.15 -10.91 11.79
CA LEU A 154 -3.85 -11.54 10.49
C LEU A 154 -3.45 -10.44 9.49
N ILE A 155 -2.32 -10.65 8.81
CA ILE A 155 -1.82 -9.77 7.74
C ILE A 155 -1.91 -10.55 6.43
N ALA A 156 -2.83 -10.15 5.57
CA ALA A 156 -3.16 -10.87 4.35
C ALA A 156 -2.35 -10.38 3.15
N GLY A 157 -1.03 -10.38 3.27
CA GLY A 157 -0.08 -10.01 2.21
C GLY A 157 0.18 -8.51 2.06
N ASP A 158 1.16 -8.20 1.23
CA ASP A 158 1.55 -6.85 0.82
C ASP A 158 1.83 -5.90 2.01
N LEU A 159 2.49 -6.45 3.05
CA LEU A 159 2.98 -5.65 4.16
C LEU A 159 4.16 -4.78 3.75
N ILE A 160 5.06 -5.32 2.92
CA ILE A 160 6.28 -4.66 2.42
C ILE A 160 6.06 -4.29 0.95
N ASP A 161 6.45 -3.07 0.55
CA ASP A 161 6.26 -2.59 -0.82
C ASP A 161 7.34 -3.16 -1.79
N ASN A 162 8.13 -2.33 -2.44
CA ASN A 162 9.03 -2.72 -3.53
C ASN A 162 10.46 -3.08 -3.06
N SER A 163 10.82 -2.84 -1.81
CA SER A 163 12.15 -3.09 -1.26
C SER A 163 12.13 -3.09 0.27
N VAL A 164 12.90 -3.99 0.86
CA VAL A 164 13.13 -4.04 2.32
C VAL A 164 14.09 -2.94 2.78
N LYS A 165 14.94 -2.42 1.88
CA LYS A 165 15.99 -1.44 2.21
C LYS A 165 15.53 -0.25 3.06
N PRO A 166 14.42 0.46 2.76
CA PRO A 166 13.96 1.55 3.61
C PRO A 166 13.53 1.10 5.01
N LEU A 167 13.13 -0.17 5.17
CA LEU A 167 12.69 -0.71 6.45
C LEU A 167 13.87 -1.00 7.40
N LEU A 168 15.03 -1.33 6.84
CA LEU A 168 16.25 -1.58 7.61
C LEU A 168 16.87 -0.29 8.15
N ASN A 169 16.59 0.85 7.51
CA ASN A 169 17.17 2.15 7.85
C ASN A 169 16.29 2.98 8.81
N GLU A 170 15.05 2.57 9.05
CA GLU A 170 14.08 3.25 9.92
C GLU A 170 13.43 2.24 10.89
N PRO A 171 12.90 2.64 12.05
CA PRO A 171 12.42 1.73 13.12
C PRO A 171 11.06 1.08 12.81
N TYR A 172 10.92 0.43 11.66
CA TYR A 172 9.68 -0.27 11.30
C TYR A 172 9.49 -1.55 12.11
N ALA A 173 10.56 -2.31 12.36
CA ALA A 173 10.50 -3.56 13.11
C ALA A 173 10.04 -3.31 14.56
N GLU A 174 10.58 -2.28 15.21
CA GLU A 174 10.22 -1.88 16.57
C GLU A 174 8.73 -1.48 16.64
N VAL A 175 8.23 -0.75 15.63
CA VAL A 175 6.82 -0.35 15.59
C VAL A 175 5.91 -1.54 15.35
N LEU A 176 6.29 -2.50 14.51
CA LEU A 176 5.56 -3.76 14.35
C LEU A 176 5.55 -4.58 15.64
N ALA A 177 6.64 -4.54 16.42
CA ALA A 177 6.73 -5.21 17.72
C ALA A 177 5.75 -4.64 18.78
N ASP A 178 5.21 -3.43 18.56
CA ASP A 178 4.17 -2.83 19.43
C ASP A 178 2.76 -3.42 19.19
N LEU A 179 2.55 -4.22 18.15
CA LEU A 179 1.30 -4.95 17.95
C LEU A 179 1.04 -5.90 19.14
N LYS A 180 -0.23 -5.96 19.55
CA LYS A 180 -0.69 -6.73 20.72
C LYS A 180 -1.78 -7.70 20.27
N ALA A 181 -1.48 -9.00 20.35
CA ALA A 181 -2.43 -10.07 20.09
C ALA A 181 -2.01 -11.32 20.88
N PRO A 182 -2.70 -11.71 21.96
CA PRO A 182 -2.32 -12.85 22.82
C PRO A 182 -2.21 -14.17 22.07
N MET A 183 -3.03 -14.38 21.02
CA MET A 183 -3.02 -15.60 20.21
C MET A 183 -1.99 -15.53 19.06
N GLY A 184 -1.30 -14.39 18.91
CA GLY A 184 -0.24 -14.21 17.93
C GLY A 184 -0.60 -13.27 16.78
N ILE A 185 0.42 -12.98 15.98
CA ILE A 185 0.35 -12.13 14.79
C ILE A 185 0.90 -12.95 13.64
N TYR A 186 0.07 -13.21 12.64
CA TYR A 186 0.43 -14.07 11.52
C TYR A 186 0.25 -13.30 10.21
N MET A 187 1.14 -13.55 9.25
CA MET A 187 1.02 -13.03 7.91
C MET A 187 1.21 -14.11 6.86
N VAL A 188 0.64 -13.89 5.70
CA VAL A 188 1.01 -14.57 4.46
C VAL A 188 1.71 -13.58 3.55
N PRO A 189 2.62 -13.99 2.66
CA PRO A 189 3.18 -13.09 1.67
C PRO A 189 2.12 -12.76 0.61
N GLY A 190 2.20 -11.55 0.06
CA GLY A 190 1.55 -11.16 -1.17
C GLY A 190 2.56 -11.04 -2.32
N ASN A 191 2.14 -10.52 -3.46
CA ASN A 191 3.01 -10.37 -4.60
C ASN A 191 4.13 -9.33 -4.37
N HIS A 192 3.92 -8.35 -3.51
CA HIS A 192 4.93 -7.34 -3.19
C HIS A 192 6.09 -7.89 -2.38
N GLU A 193 5.89 -8.86 -1.50
CA GLU A 193 7.00 -9.55 -0.84
C GLU A 193 7.88 -10.30 -1.85
N TYR A 194 7.30 -10.85 -2.92
CA TYR A 194 8.07 -11.48 -4.02
C TYR A 194 8.81 -10.46 -4.87
N ILE A 195 8.21 -9.30 -5.15
CA ILE A 195 8.85 -8.18 -5.86
C ILE A 195 10.03 -7.61 -5.05
N SER A 196 9.90 -7.55 -3.73
CA SER A 196 10.93 -7.06 -2.80
C SER A 196 12.05 -8.05 -2.55
N GLY A 197 11.84 -9.33 -2.89
CA GLY A 197 12.70 -10.45 -2.54
C GLY A 197 12.20 -11.15 -1.28
N ILE A 198 11.49 -12.28 -1.49
CA ILE A 198 10.78 -13.01 -0.42
C ILE A 198 11.68 -13.43 0.75
N ASP A 199 12.95 -13.78 0.48
CA ASP A 199 13.87 -14.20 1.53
C ASP A 199 14.30 -13.01 2.40
N ALA A 200 14.58 -11.85 1.82
CA ALA A 200 14.87 -10.61 2.55
C ALA A 200 13.67 -10.13 3.36
N CYS A 201 12.46 -10.28 2.83
CA CYS A 201 11.23 -9.99 3.57
C CYS A 201 11.05 -10.93 4.76
N ALA A 202 11.29 -12.22 4.57
CA ALA A 202 11.18 -13.21 5.65
C ALA A 202 12.22 -12.94 6.75
N GLU A 203 13.45 -12.56 6.39
CA GLU A 203 14.49 -12.17 7.34
C GLU A 203 14.08 -10.94 8.14
N PHE A 204 13.60 -9.87 7.49
CA PHE A 204 13.10 -8.68 8.17
C PHE A 204 11.93 -9.00 9.12
N ILE A 205 10.99 -9.84 8.69
CA ILE A 205 9.83 -10.24 9.51
C ILE A 205 10.25 -11.08 10.71
N ALA A 206 11.28 -11.92 10.59
CA ALA A 206 11.80 -12.75 11.69
C ALA A 206 12.32 -11.91 12.86
N ASP A 207 12.76 -10.68 12.62
CA ASP A 207 13.15 -9.71 13.66
C ASP A 207 11.96 -9.05 14.37
N THR A 208 10.73 -9.39 13.98
CA THR A 208 9.50 -8.86 14.55
C THR A 208 8.72 -9.93 15.34
N LYS A 209 7.56 -9.55 15.90
CA LYS A 209 6.61 -10.50 16.50
C LYS A 209 5.70 -11.19 15.47
N VAL A 210 5.80 -10.81 14.21
CA VAL A 210 4.95 -11.33 13.13
C VAL A 210 5.52 -12.67 12.66
N ARG A 211 4.68 -13.67 12.57
CA ARG A 211 5.06 -14.98 12.00
C ARG A 211 4.56 -15.10 10.58
N MET A 212 5.47 -15.18 9.63
CA MET A 212 5.14 -15.43 8.23
C MET A 212 4.80 -16.92 8.02
N LEU A 213 3.63 -17.17 7.45
CA LEU A 213 3.17 -18.51 7.07
C LEU A 213 3.26 -18.64 5.55
N ARG A 214 3.98 -19.67 5.10
CA ARG A 214 4.09 -20.03 3.69
C ARG A 214 3.75 -21.51 3.54
N ASP A 215 2.61 -21.80 2.92
CA ASP A 215 2.06 -23.16 2.76
C ASP A 215 2.14 -23.98 4.06
N SER A 216 1.73 -23.38 5.16
CA SER A 216 1.87 -23.92 6.49
C SER A 216 0.63 -23.68 7.34
N ILE A 217 0.46 -24.54 8.35
CA ILE A 217 -0.68 -24.52 9.28
C ILE A 217 -0.17 -24.23 10.67
N VAL A 218 -0.93 -23.45 11.41
CA VAL A 218 -0.74 -23.24 12.85
C VAL A 218 -2.04 -23.54 13.57
N THR A 219 -1.96 -24.41 14.56
CA THR A 219 -3.08 -24.67 15.47
C THR A 219 -2.92 -23.82 16.72
N LEU A 220 -3.91 -22.98 17.00
CA LEU A 220 -3.96 -22.10 18.15
C LEU A 220 -4.63 -22.80 19.34
N PRO A 221 -4.47 -22.27 20.56
CA PRO A 221 -5.22 -22.73 21.73
C PRO A 221 -6.73 -22.72 21.45
N GLY A 222 -7.44 -23.79 21.81
CA GLY A 222 -8.86 -23.96 21.50
C GLY A 222 -9.15 -24.61 20.15
N GLY A 223 -8.12 -25.06 19.41
CA GLY A 223 -8.27 -25.83 18.16
C GLY A 223 -8.55 -24.98 16.91
N LEU A 224 -8.48 -23.65 17.01
CA LEU A 224 -8.55 -22.77 15.84
C LEU A 224 -7.30 -22.97 14.99
N GLN A 225 -7.48 -23.28 13.71
CA GLN A 225 -6.38 -23.43 12.77
C GLN A 225 -6.28 -22.23 11.84
N ILE A 226 -5.04 -21.78 11.62
CA ILE A 226 -4.69 -20.76 10.62
C ILE A 226 -3.94 -21.46 9.50
N ILE A 227 -4.49 -21.42 8.31
CA ILE A 227 -3.84 -21.94 7.10
C ILE A 227 -3.23 -20.75 6.35
N GLY A 228 -1.91 -20.65 6.36
CA GLY A 228 -1.18 -19.64 5.63
C GLY A 228 -0.73 -20.16 4.28
N ARG A 229 -1.41 -19.76 3.21
CA ARG A 229 -1.07 -20.15 1.85
C ARG A 229 -0.11 -19.13 1.24
N ASP A 230 0.90 -19.62 0.51
CA ASP A 230 1.87 -18.76 -0.19
C ASP A 230 1.22 -18.01 -1.38
N ASP A 231 1.86 -16.95 -1.87
CA ASP A 231 1.37 -16.19 -3.02
C ASP A 231 1.49 -16.95 -4.34
N MET A 232 0.72 -16.53 -5.33
CA MET A 232 0.74 -17.11 -6.69
C MET A 232 2.08 -16.91 -7.41
N SER A 233 2.91 -15.97 -6.97
CA SER A 233 4.27 -15.76 -7.48
C SER A 233 5.17 -16.97 -7.19
N ASN A 234 4.86 -17.75 -6.15
CA ASN A 234 5.48 -19.04 -5.92
C ASN A 234 4.82 -20.12 -6.80
N ARG A 235 5.52 -20.54 -7.86
CA ARG A 235 5.02 -21.59 -8.76
C ARG A 235 4.88 -22.96 -8.09
N ASN A 236 5.54 -23.18 -6.97
CA ASN A 236 5.49 -24.42 -6.18
C ASN A 236 4.51 -24.31 -5.00
N ARG A 237 3.64 -23.29 -5.01
CA ARG A 237 2.63 -23.10 -3.97
C ARG A 237 1.71 -24.31 -3.88
N LYS A 238 1.49 -24.80 -2.65
CA LYS A 238 0.62 -25.93 -2.38
C LYS A 238 -0.85 -25.63 -2.68
N PRO A 239 -1.61 -26.60 -3.21
CA PRO A 239 -3.07 -26.51 -3.27
C PRO A 239 -3.66 -26.39 -1.85
N LEU A 240 -4.81 -25.73 -1.74
CA LEU A 240 -5.47 -25.57 -0.43
C LEU A 240 -5.89 -26.91 0.15
N GLU A 241 -6.32 -27.82 -0.69
CA GLU A 241 -6.76 -29.18 -0.33
C GLU A 241 -5.63 -29.94 0.38
N GLU A 242 -4.41 -29.88 -0.15
CA GLU A 242 -3.22 -30.52 0.46
C GLU A 242 -2.93 -29.95 1.86
N LEU A 243 -3.12 -28.63 2.03
CA LEU A 243 -2.91 -27.99 3.33
C LEU A 243 -4.03 -28.35 4.35
N MET A 244 -5.22 -28.70 3.88
CA MET A 244 -6.34 -29.05 4.77
C MET A 244 -6.34 -30.53 5.19
N GLU A 245 -5.60 -31.39 4.49
CA GLU A 245 -5.48 -32.83 4.80
C GLU A 245 -4.42 -33.14 5.88
N GLY A 246 -3.55 -32.20 6.20
CA GLY A 246 -2.47 -32.31 7.21
C GLY A 246 -2.85 -31.70 8.54
#